data_036fae0eba806cc3c12deb8ee178ec3e
#
_entry.id   036fae0eba806cc3c12deb8ee178ec3e
#
_cell.length_a   1.000
_cell.length_b   1.000
_cell.length_c   1.000
_cell.angle_alpha   90.00
_cell.angle_beta   90.00
_cell.angle_gamma   90.00
#
_symmetry.space_group_name_H-M   'P 1'
#
loop_
_entity.id
_entity.type
_entity.pdbx_description
1 polymer ?
#
loop_
_entity_poly.entity_id
_entity_poly.type
_entity_poly.pdbx_seq_one_letter_code
_entity_poly.pdbx_strand_id
1 'polypeptide(L)'
;RGEAYLGTTGIGDTAYFGAEPEFFVFDDVRYAVDMNKCFYEFTSEEGPYVSGTLFDEGNLGHRPGVKGGYFPVPPVDSCHDLRGEMVSVMQEMGLTMDKHHHEVAASQHELGMAFSTLVRAADNVQIYKYCTHMVAHTYGKSATFMPKPVAGDNGTGMHTHQSIWKDGKPTFAGSGYADLSETCLYYIGGIIKHAKALNAFTNPSTNSYKRLIPGFEAPVLLAYSARNRSASCRIPYSGSPKGKRCEIRFPDATANPYLAFTAMMMAGLDGIQNKIHPGDPMDKDLYDLPAEELAGVPTVCGSLRDAVQALDADRDFLKKGDVFTDDAIDGYMDLKWEEIYNFEHTPHPVEFMMYYSS
;
A
#
# COMPACT_ATOMS: atom_id res chain seq x y z
N ARG A 1 -18.76 5.83 -11.15
CA ARG A 1 -19.40 6.97 -10.48
C ARG A 1 -18.35 8.02 -10.09
N GLY A 2 -17.23 7.68 -9.45
CA GLY A 2 -16.20 8.64 -9.02
C GLY A 2 -15.66 9.53 -10.15
N GLU A 3 -15.22 8.96 -11.27
CA GLU A 3 -14.76 9.75 -12.43
C GLU A 3 -15.88 10.67 -13.00
N ALA A 4 -17.12 10.19 -13.03
CA ALA A 4 -18.24 11.01 -13.45
C ALA A 4 -18.49 12.19 -12.48
N TYR A 5 -18.38 11.95 -11.18
CA TYR A 5 -18.49 13.01 -10.17
C TYR A 5 -17.38 14.05 -10.33
N LEU A 6 -16.12 13.64 -10.53
CA LEU A 6 -15.02 14.56 -10.80
C LEU A 6 -15.37 15.54 -11.92
N GLY A 7 -15.90 15.04 -13.05
CA GLY A 7 -16.32 15.87 -14.18
C GLY A 7 -17.39 16.91 -13.87
N THR A 8 -18.19 16.69 -12.82
CA THR A 8 -19.23 17.65 -12.38
C THR A 8 -18.72 18.75 -11.44
N THR A 9 -17.55 18.54 -10.81
CA THR A 9 -17.02 19.45 -9.78
C THR A 9 -16.42 20.74 -10.33
N GLY A 10 -16.09 20.75 -11.62
CA GLY A 10 -15.32 21.84 -12.21
C GLY A 10 -13.83 21.89 -11.83
N ILE A 11 -13.38 20.98 -10.96
CA ILE A 11 -11.98 20.87 -10.51
C ILE A 11 -11.12 20.21 -11.59
N GLY A 12 -11.62 19.15 -12.20
CA GLY A 12 -10.94 18.39 -13.23
C GLY A 12 -11.90 17.51 -14.02
N ASP A 13 -11.36 16.83 -15.03
CA ASP A 13 -12.09 15.87 -15.88
C ASP A 13 -11.41 14.50 -15.89
N THR A 14 -10.16 14.43 -15.48
CA THR A 14 -9.37 13.20 -15.49
C THR A 14 -8.58 13.04 -14.19
N ALA A 15 -8.70 11.89 -13.57
CA ALA A 15 -7.88 11.48 -12.43
C ALA A 15 -6.92 10.37 -12.89
N TYR A 16 -5.62 10.60 -12.72
CA TYR A 16 -4.59 9.61 -12.98
C TYR A 16 -4.13 8.95 -11.70
N PHE A 17 -4.02 7.62 -11.73
CA PHE A 17 -3.55 6.79 -10.64
C PHE A 17 -2.42 5.87 -11.14
N GLY A 18 -1.36 5.76 -10.34
CA GLY A 18 -0.27 4.83 -10.55
C GLY A 18 -0.01 4.05 -9.26
N ALA A 19 -0.25 2.76 -9.28
CA ALA A 19 -0.05 1.89 -8.14
C ALA A 19 1.28 1.15 -8.25
N GLU A 20 1.95 0.96 -7.11
CA GLU A 20 3.19 0.21 -6.94
C GLU A 20 2.93 -0.95 -5.97
N PRO A 21 2.23 -2.03 -6.40
CA PRO A 21 1.94 -3.15 -5.51
C PRO A 21 3.18 -4.04 -5.35
N GLU A 22 3.65 -4.17 -4.12
CA GLU A 22 4.70 -5.08 -3.71
C GLU A 22 4.11 -6.46 -3.37
N PHE A 23 4.94 -7.51 -3.41
CA PHE A 23 4.52 -8.88 -3.08
C PHE A 23 5.69 -9.73 -2.60
N PHE A 24 5.36 -10.84 -1.92
CA PHE A 24 6.33 -11.88 -1.57
C PHE A 24 6.17 -13.12 -2.44
N VAL A 25 7.27 -13.85 -2.62
CA VAL A 25 7.28 -15.16 -3.28
C VAL A 25 7.93 -16.19 -2.35
N PHE A 26 7.23 -17.29 -2.08
CA PHE A 26 7.67 -18.38 -1.23
C PHE A 26 7.72 -19.71 -1.98
N ASP A 27 8.60 -20.62 -1.52
CA ASP A 27 8.73 -21.97 -2.07
C ASP A 27 7.71 -22.94 -1.45
N ASP A 28 7.38 -22.75 -0.17
CA ASP A 28 6.39 -23.54 0.54
C ASP A 28 5.68 -22.69 1.58
N VAL A 29 4.38 -22.86 1.74
CA VAL A 29 3.56 -22.15 2.74
C VAL A 29 2.56 -23.13 3.35
N ARG A 30 2.65 -23.31 4.66
CA ARG A 30 1.75 -24.15 5.44
C ARG A 30 1.15 -23.37 6.59
N TYR A 31 -0.13 -23.57 6.84
CA TYR A 31 -0.80 -22.97 8.00
C TYR A 31 -1.98 -23.83 8.45
N ALA A 32 -2.32 -23.74 9.70
CA ALA A 32 -3.53 -24.34 10.27
C ALA A 32 -4.08 -23.46 11.38
N VAL A 33 -5.40 -23.43 11.48
CA VAL A 33 -6.15 -22.79 12.57
C VAL A 33 -7.23 -23.78 13.02
N ASP A 34 -6.83 -24.70 13.91
CA ASP A 34 -7.66 -25.76 14.46
C ASP A 34 -7.83 -25.56 15.97
N MET A 35 -8.72 -26.30 16.61
CA MET A 35 -8.99 -26.20 18.04
C MET A 35 -7.75 -26.40 18.92
N ASN A 36 -6.82 -27.24 18.48
CA ASN A 36 -5.63 -27.65 19.23
C ASN A 36 -4.31 -27.27 18.52
N LYS A 37 -4.40 -26.58 17.39
CA LYS A 37 -3.22 -26.27 16.56
C LYS A 37 -3.42 -24.97 15.80
N CYS A 38 -2.54 -24.02 16.04
CA CYS A 38 -2.47 -22.78 15.30
C CYS A 38 -1.02 -22.50 14.94
N PHE A 39 -0.72 -22.43 13.65
CA PHE A 39 0.61 -22.10 13.16
C PHE A 39 0.56 -21.58 11.73
N TYR A 40 1.60 -20.89 11.31
CA TYR A 40 1.99 -20.70 9.92
C TYR A 40 3.49 -21.00 9.81
N GLU A 41 3.88 -21.53 8.66
CA GLU A 41 5.26 -21.84 8.31
C GLU A 41 5.42 -21.61 6.81
N PHE A 42 6.46 -20.93 6.43
CA PHE A 42 6.82 -20.71 5.04
C PHE A 42 8.33 -20.88 4.88
N THR A 43 8.76 -21.18 3.67
CA THR A 43 10.18 -21.21 3.32
C THR A 43 10.43 -20.52 1.99
N SER A 44 11.65 -20.02 1.83
CA SER A 44 12.16 -19.45 0.59
C SER A 44 13.67 -19.65 0.56
N GLU A 45 14.20 -20.01 -0.60
CA GLU A 45 15.65 -20.15 -0.79
C GLU A 45 16.44 -18.88 -0.48
N GLU A 46 15.80 -17.70 -0.60
CA GLU A 46 16.39 -16.42 -0.23
C GLU A 46 16.30 -16.12 1.28
N GLY A 47 15.52 -16.88 2.03
CA GLY A 47 15.27 -16.62 3.44
C GLY A 47 16.54 -16.73 4.29
N PRO A 48 16.89 -15.73 5.12
CA PRO A 48 18.02 -15.86 6.05
C PRO A 48 17.85 -17.01 7.04
N TYR A 49 16.61 -17.41 7.31
CA TYR A 49 16.24 -18.53 8.19
C TYR A 49 16.52 -19.92 7.59
N VAL A 50 16.83 -20.03 6.31
CA VAL A 50 17.20 -21.32 5.66
C VAL A 50 18.71 -21.46 5.40
N SER A 51 19.54 -20.58 5.94
CA SER A 51 21.00 -20.59 5.68
C SER A 51 21.68 -21.88 6.13
N GLY A 52 21.15 -22.59 7.11
CA GLY A 52 21.62 -23.89 7.57
C GLY A 52 20.87 -25.11 7.01
N THR A 53 19.91 -24.91 6.11
CA THR A 53 19.08 -25.97 5.55
C THR A 53 19.84 -26.77 4.51
N LEU A 54 19.69 -28.10 4.53
CA LEU A 54 20.16 -28.99 3.48
C LEU A 54 19.04 -29.13 2.45
N PHE A 55 19.31 -28.75 1.20
CA PHE A 55 18.43 -28.97 0.07
C PHE A 55 18.99 -30.10 -0.80
N ASP A 56 18.14 -30.81 -1.51
CA ASP A 56 18.55 -31.97 -2.37
C ASP A 56 19.57 -31.54 -3.45
N GLU A 57 19.42 -30.34 -3.98
CA GLU A 57 20.32 -29.73 -4.99
C GLU A 57 21.47 -28.93 -4.38
N GLY A 58 21.59 -28.93 -3.06
CA GLY A 58 22.59 -28.14 -2.31
C GLY A 58 22.15 -26.74 -1.99
N ASN A 59 22.79 -26.15 -0.96
CA ASN A 59 22.56 -24.78 -0.51
C ASN A 59 23.68 -23.89 -1.05
N LEU A 60 23.36 -23.01 -2.01
CA LEU A 60 24.35 -22.18 -2.69
C LEU A 60 24.81 -20.97 -1.84
N GLY A 61 24.13 -20.67 -0.74
CA GLY A 61 24.56 -19.65 0.23
C GLY A 61 24.28 -18.19 -0.14
N HIS A 62 23.86 -17.89 -1.36
CA HIS A 62 23.54 -16.54 -1.81
C HIS A 62 22.16 -16.12 -1.28
N ARG A 63 22.11 -15.10 -0.39
CA ARG A 63 20.88 -14.57 0.23
C ARG A 63 21.03 -13.11 0.57
N PRO A 64 19.94 -12.30 0.48
CA PRO A 64 19.89 -11.02 1.15
C PRO A 64 19.84 -11.22 2.66
N GLY A 65 20.46 -10.31 3.41
CA GLY A 65 20.26 -10.23 4.87
C GLY A 65 18.87 -9.65 5.19
N VAL A 66 18.47 -9.71 6.48
CA VAL A 66 17.28 -9.01 6.97
C VAL A 66 17.42 -7.53 6.65
N LYS A 67 16.39 -6.93 6.01
CA LYS A 67 16.40 -5.55 5.47
C LYS A 67 17.52 -5.26 4.46
N GLY A 68 18.13 -6.27 3.88
CA GLY A 68 19.28 -6.16 2.96
C GLY A 68 18.97 -6.46 1.50
N GLY A 69 17.68 -6.60 1.12
CA GLY A 69 17.27 -7.06 -0.20
C GLY A 69 17.06 -5.97 -1.27
N TYR A 70 17.29 -4.69 -0.96
CA TYR A 70 16.97 -3.63 -1.91
C TYR A 70 17.99 -3.54 -3.06
N PHE A 71 17.55 -3.84 -4.27
CA PHE A 71 18.32 -3.83 -5.51
C PHE A 71 19.60 -4.69 -5.51
N PRO A 72 19.62 -5.93 -5.02
CA PRO A 72 20.74 -6.82 -5.25
C PRO A 72 20.76 -7.27 -6.72
N VAL A 73 21.88 -7.86 -7.12
CA VAL A 73 22.01 -8.51 -8.42
C VAL A 73 22.06 -10.03 -8.26
N PRO A 74 21.74 -10.81 -9.30
CA PRO A 74 21.97 -12.25 -9.27
C PRO A 74 23.44 -12.59 -8.93
N PRO A 75 23.74 -13.62 -8.16
CA PRO A 75 22.84 -14.68 -7.71
C PRO A 75 22.13 -14.39 -6.37
N VAL A 76 22.40 -13.27 -5.69
CA VAL A 76 21.68 -12.90 -4.44
C VAL A 76 20.19 -12.66 -4.72
N ASP A 77 19.86 -12.04 -5.84
CA ASP A 77 18.52 -11.92 -6.39
C ASP A 77 18.16 -13.21 -7.17
N SER A 78 17.62 -14.20 -6.49
CA SER A 78 17.28 -15.49 -7.10
C SER A 78 16.02 -15.43 -7.97
N CYS A 79 15.17 -14.42 -7.81
CA CYS A 79 13.90 -14.28 -8.53
C CYS A 79 13.95 -13.27 -9.71
N HIS A 80 15.14 -12.91 -10.18
CA HIS A 80 15.29 -11.97 -11.30
C HIS A 80 14.53 -12.44 -12.56
N ASP A 81 14.75 -13.68 -12.97
CA ASP A 81 14.13 -14.25 -14.17
C ASP A 81 12.62 -14.46 -13.99
N LEU A 82 12.18 -14.87 -12.80
CA LEU A 82 10.77 -14.97 -12.45
C LEU A 82 10.04 -13.62 -12.64
N ARG A 83 10.63 -12.54 -12.15
CA ARG A 83 10.06 -11.20 -12.35
C ARG A 83 10.11 -10.76 -13.81
N GLY A 84 11.16 -11.11 -14.54
CA GLY A 84 11.27 -10.88 -15.99
C GLY A 84 10.12 -11.54 -16.76
N GLU A 85 9.80 -12.78 -16.43
CA GLU A 85 8.65 -13.49 -17.00
C GLU A 85 7.32 -12.86 -16.63
N MET A 86 7.13 -12.46 -15.36
CA MET A 86 5.93 -11.71 -14.93
C MET A 86 5.74 -10.45 -15.77
N VAL A 87 6.79 -9.65 -15.97
CA VAL A 87 6.75 -8.44 -16.80
C VAL A 87 6.34 -8.77 -18.23
N SER A 88 6.93 -9.81 -18.84
CA SER A 88 6.63 -10.23 -20.21
C SER A 88 5.15 -10.60 -20.37
N VAL A 89 4.63 -11.45 -19.48
CA VAL A 89 3.21 -11.86 -19.48
C VAL A 89 2.28 -10.67 -19.26
N MET A 90 2.61 -9.75 -18.35
CA MET A 90 1.82 -8.54 -18.12
C MET A 90 1.79 -7.63 -19.35
N GLN A 91 2.90 -7.50 -20.08
CA GLN A 91 2.95 -6.76 -21.34
C GLN A 91 2.09 -7.39 -22.42
N GLU A 92 2.09 -8.72 -22.53
CA GLU A 92 1.19 -9.45 -23.44
C GLU A 92 -0.28 -9.28 -23.07
N MET A 93 -0.60 -9.15 -21.78
CA MET A 93 -1.95 -8.82 -21.28
C MET A 93 -2.33 -7.34 -21.46
N GLY A 94 -1.44 -6.52 -22.02
CA GLY A 94 -1.70 -5.14 -22.36
C GLY A 94 -1.37 -4.11 -21.26
N LEU A 95 -0.60 -4.48 -20.24
CA LEU A 95 -0.05 -3.54 -19.27
C LEU A 95 1.23 -2.90 -19.85
N THR A 96 1.46 -1.64 -19.51
CA THR A 96 2.74 -0.99 -19.78
C THR A 96 3.61 -1.11 -18.54
N MET A 97 4.64 -1.95 -18.63
CA MET A 97 5.59 -2.20 -17.55
C MET A 97 6.90 -1.47 -17.85
N ASP A 98 7.56 -0.90 -16.83
CA ASP A 98 8.78 -0.10 -17.00
C ASP A 98 10.00 -0.64 -16.27
N LYS A 99 9.82 -1.40 -15.18
CA LYS A 99 10.91 -1.94 -14.36
C LYS A 99 10.47 -3.15 -13.55
N HIS A 100 11.43 -3.87 -13.01
CA HIS A 100 11.24 -4.78 -11.88
C HIS A 100 12.48 -4.78 -10.99
N HIS A 101 12.31 -5.05 -9.72
CA HIS A 101 13.41 -5.15 -8.76
C HIS A 101 13.03 -6.00 -7.55
N HIS A 102 14.07 -6.44 -6.84
CA HIS A 102 13.94 -7.04 -5.52
C HIS A 102 13.72 -5.92 -4.49
N GLU A 103 12.84 -6.14 -3.53
CA GLU A 103 12.53 -5.21 -2.46
C GLU A 103 13.38 -5.48 -1.20
N VAL A 104 13.14 -4.68 -0.13
CA VAL A 104 13.96 -4.62 1.08
C VAL A 104 13.98 -5.94 1.84
N ALA A 105 12.84 -6.62 1.98
CA ALA A 105 12.79 -7.90 2.68
C ALA A 105 13.25 -9.06 1.78
N ALA A 106 13.78 -10.11 2.38
CA ALA A 106 14.03 -11.35 1.66
C ALA A 106 12.72 -11.87 1.03
N SER A 107 12.79 -12.34 -0.22
CA SER A 107 11.62 -12.83 -0.98
C SER A 107 10.58 -11.77 -1.37
N GLN A 108 10.89 -10.49 -1.21
CA GLN A 108 10.00 -9.38 -1.53
C GLN A 108 10.37 -8.75 -2.88
N HIS A 109 9.35 -8.41 -3.68
CA HIS A 109 9.49 -7.95 -5.05
C HIS A 109 8.52 -6.85 -5.39
N GLU A 110 8.89 -6.02 -6.40
CA GLU A 110 8.06 -5.01 -7.01
C GLU A 110 8.25 -4.98 -8.53
N LEU A 111 7.16 -4.75 -9.26
CA LEU A 111 7.17 -4.50 -10.71
C LEU A 111 6.57 -3.13 -10.97
N GLY A 112 7.27 -2.29 -11.70
CA GLY A 112 6.80 -0.95 -12.07
C GLY A 112 5.78 -0.99 -13.20
N MET A 113 4.63 -0.37 -12.98
CA MET A 113 3.52 -0.29 -13.93
C MET A 113 3.18 1.18 -14.21
N ALA A 114 3.02 1.53 -15.48
CA ALA A 114 2.64 2.88 -15.88
C ALA A 114 1.28 3.29 -15.30
N PHE A 115 1.16 4.56 -14.91
CA PHE A 115 -0.11 5.14 -14.45
C PHE A 115 -1.18 5.16 -15.54
N SER A 116 -2.43 5.20 -15.14
CA SER A 116 -3.58 5.28 -16.04
C SER A 116 -4.73 6.08 -15.39
N THR A 117 -5.86 6.23 -16.08
CA THR A 117 -7.07 6.79 -15.46
C THR A 117 -7.55 5.88 -14.34
N LEU A 118 -8.29 6.42 -13.38
CA LEU A 118 -8.63 5.76 -12.11
C LEU A 118 -9.15 4.33 -12.30
N VAL A 119 -10.20 4.15 -13.13
CA VAL A 119 -10.80 2.81 -13.35
C VAL A 119 -9.81 1.90 -14.08
N ARG A 120 -9.13 2.40 -15.11
CA ARG A 120 -8.14 1.60 -15.84
C ARG A 120 -6.95 1.21 -14.96
N ALA A 121 -6.50 2.08 -14.06
CA ALA A 121 -5.46 1.75 -13.09
C ALA A 121 -5.92 0.64 -12.13
N ALA A 122 -7.18 0.66 -11.70
CA ALA A 122 -7.75 -0.42 -10.88
C ALA A 122 -7.83 -1.74 -11.64
N ASP A 123 -8.26 -1.74 -12.92
CA ASP A 123 -8.23 -2.91 -13.80
C ASP A 123 -6.81 -3.46 -13.93
N ASN A 124 -5.83 -2.58 -14.15
CA ASN A 124 -4.43 -2.95 -14.30
C ASN A 124 -3.87 -3.62 -13.03
N VAL A 125 -4.23 -3.15 -11.84
CA VAL A 125 -3.86 -3.80 -10.56
C VAL A 125 -4.42 -5.22 -10.47
N GLN A 126 -5.65 -5.46 -10.93
CA GLN A 126 -6.23 -6.81 -10.91
C GLN A 126 -5.51 -7.75 -11.89
N ILE A 127 -5.19 -7.28 -13.09
CA ILE A 127 -4.40 -8.06 -14.08
C ILE A 127 -3.00 -8.34 -13.51
N TYR A 128 -2.34 -7.33 -12.94
CA TYR A 128 -1.04 -7.46 -12.29
C TYR A 128 -1.04 -8.57 -11.23
N LYS A 129 -2.01 -8.54 -10.30
CA LYS A 129 -2.12 -9.56 -9.24
C LYS A 129 -2.35 -10.94 -9.80
N TYR A 130 -3.23 -11.07 -10.80
CA TYR A 130 -3.50 -12.34 -11.46
C TYR A 130 -2.25 -12.90 -12.13
N CYS A 131 -1.55 -12.12 -12.95
CA CYS A 131 -0.33 -12.55 -13.61
C CYS A 131 0.77 -12.93 -12.62
N THR A 132 0.95 -12.15 -11.54
CA THR A 132 1.92 -12.45 -10.49
C THR A 132 1.67 -13.83 -9.87
N HIS A 133 0.42 -14.13 -9.49
CA HIS A 133 0.07 -15.44 -8.93
C HIS A 133 0.28 -16.58 -9.94
N MET A 134 -0.16 -16.37 -11.18
CA MET A 134 -0.11 -17.43 -12.20
C MET A 134 1.33 -17.74 -12.63
N VAL A 135 2.16 -16.72 -12.84
CA VAL A 135 3.56 -16.93 -13.20
C VAL A 135 4.32 -17.58 -12.04
N ALA A 136 4.15 -17.12 -10.79
CA ALA A 136 4.75 -17.77 -9.63
C ALA A 136 4.37 -19.26 -9.56
N HIS A 137 3.10 -19.59 -9.81
CA HIS A 137 2.62 -20.96 -9.82
C HIS A 137 3.32 -21.81 -10.89
N THR A 138 3.58 -21.29 -12.09
CA THR A 138 4.31 -22.03 -13.15
C THR A 138 5.76 -22.33 -12.78
N TYR A 139 6.35 -21.53 -11.90
CA TYR A 139 7.69 -21.76 -11.34
C TYR A 139 7.68 -22.64 -10.08
N GLY A 140 6.53 -23.23 -9.72
CA GLY A 140 6.39 -24.04 -8.52
C GLY A 140 6.49 -23.23 -7.21
N LYS A 141 6.28 -21.92 -7.29
CA LYS A 141 6.35 -20.99 -6.16
C LYS A 141 4.97 -20.41 -5.85
N SER A 142 4.83 -19.79 -4.68
CA SER A 142 3.60 -19.13 -4.24
C SER A 142 3.84 -17.64 -4.03
N ALA A 143 3.07 -16.79 -4.71
CA ALA A 143 3.09 -15.36 -4.48
C ALA A 143 1.98 -14.91 -3.52
N THR A 144 2.25 -13.87 -2.73
CA THR A 144 1.25 -13.26 -1.85
C THR A 144 1.39 -11.74 -1.80
N PHE A 145 0.24 -11.07 -1.77
CA PHE A 145 0.12 -9.63 -1.53
C PHE A 145 -0.22 -9.31 -0.06
N MET A 146 -0.04 -10.25 0.82
CA MET A 146 -0.25 -10.08 2.26
C MET A 146 0.65 -8.96 2.79
N PRO A 147 0.13 -7.96 3.51
CA PRO A 147 0.90 -6.77 3.90
C PRO A 147 2.08 -7.05 4.82
N LYS A 148 1.97 -8.06 5.69
CA LYS A 148 3.03 -8.44 6.63
C LYS A 148 3.07 -9.95 6.85
N PRO A 149 3.58 -10.73 5.88
CA PRO A 149 3.70 -12.17 6.04
C PRO A 149 4.90 -12.56 6.90
N VAL A 150 5.97 -11.75 6.91
CA VAL A 150 7.23 -12.04 7.61
C VAL A 150 7.39 -11.13 8.82
N ALA A 151 7.51 -11.73 10.00
CA ALA A 151 7.83 -10.99 11.22
C ALA A 151 9.31 -10.57 11.24
N GLY A 152 9.59 -9.34 11.70
CA GLY A 152 10.97 -8.86 11.85
C GLY A 152 11.65 -8.33 10.57
N ASP A 153 10.96 -8.36 9.41
CA ASP A 153 11.43 -7.76 8.16
C ASP A 153 10.39 -6.77 7.60
N ASN A 154 10.64 -6.09 6.48
CA ASN A 154 9.72 -5.13 5.88
C ASN A 154 8.43 -5.80 5.40
N GLY A 155 7.34 -5.05 5.35
CA GLY A 155 6.05 -5.47 4.78
C GLY A 155 5.84 -4.90 3.38
N THR A 156 4.75 -5.32 2.72
CA THR A 156 4.37 -4.88 1.36
C THR A 156 3.41 -3.71 1.39
N GLY A 157 3.71 -2.69 0.59
CA GLY A 157 2.82 -1.58 0.29
C GLY A 157 2.13 -1.70 -1.07
N MET A 158 1.24 -0.78 -1.31
CA MET A 158 0.77 -0.39 -2.63
C MET A 158 0.75 1.13 -2.68
N HIS A 159 1.93 1.73 -2.79
CA HIS A 159 2.04 3.17 -2.90
C HIS A 159 1.23 3.65 -4.11
N THR A 160 0.46 4.70 -3.93
CA THR A 160 -0.48 5.14 -4.95
C THR A 160 -0.22 6.58 -5.33
N HIS A 161 0.36 6.77 -6.52
CA HIS A 161 0.55 8.07 -7.14
C HIS A 161 -0.77 8.60 -7.68
N GLN A 162 -1.04 9.88 -7.48
CA GLN A 162 -2.31 10.51 -7.85
C GLN A 162 -2.10 11.90 -8.42
N SER A 163 -2.86 12.24 -9.45
CA SER A 163 -2.96 13.60 -9.98
C SER A 163 -4.31 13.85 -10.64
N ILE A 164 -4.77 15.11 -10.58
CA ILE A 164 -5.99 15.57 -11.25
C ILE A 164 -5.61 16.46 -12.42
N TRP A 165 -6.29 16.26 -13.54
CA TRP A 165 -6.08 17.01 -14.77
C TRP A 165 -7.39 17.64 -15.23
N LYS A 166 -7.28 18.75 -15.96
CA LYS A 166 -8.41 19.46 -16.58
C LYS A 166 -8.01 19.93 -17.97
N ASP A 167 -8.83 19.61 -18.97
CA ASP A 167 -8.59 20.00 -20.36
C ASP A 167 -7.18 19.63 -20.86
N GLY A 168 -6.69 18.43 -20.48
CA GLY A 168 -5.35 17.92 -20.81
C GLY A 168 -4.18 18.63 -20.11
N LYS A 169 -4.45 19.42 -19.06
CA LYS A 169 -3.43 20.13 -18.26
C LYS A 169 -3.41 19.64 -16.81
N PRO A 170 -2.19 19.48 -16.21
CA PRO A 170 -2.07 19.09 -14.83
C PRO A 170 -2.54 20.24 -13.92
N THR A 171 -3.38 19.94 -12.94
CA THR A 171 -3.85 20.92 -11.94
C THR A 171 -2.94 21.01 -10.72
N PHE A 172 -2.03 20.05 -10.54
CA PHE A 172 -1.15 19.98 -9.37
C PHE A 172 0.15 20.78 -9.49
N ALA A 173 0.53 21.19 -10.68
CA ALA A 173 1.70 22.02 -10.91
C ALA A 173 1.43 23.48 -10.54
N GLY A 174 2.39 24.13 -9.87
CA GLY A 174 2.29 25.51 -9.43
C GLY A 174 3.66 26.10 -9.07
N SER A 175 3.66 27.14 -8.23
CA SER A 175 4.87 27.85 -7.78
C SER A 175 5.09 27.77 -6.26
N GLY A 176 4.30 26.95 -5.56
CA GLY A 176 4.42 26.77 -4.13
C GLY A 176 5.50 25.74 -3.76
N TYR A 177 5.41 25.20 -2.54
CA TYR A 177 6.31 24.15 -2.06
C TYR A 177 6.44 23.01 -3.06
N ALA A 178 7.65 22.60 -3.37
CA ALA A 178 7.99 21.55 -4.35
C ALA A 178 7.36 21.76 -5.76
N ASP A 179 7.14 23.02 -6.17
CA ASP A 179 6.45 23.44 -7.39
C ASP A 179 5.00 22.92 -7.47
N LEU A 180 4.33 22.82 -6.34
CA LEU A 180 2.91 22.44 -6.27
C LEU A 180 1.99 23.64 -6.33
N SER A 181 0.78 23.42 -6.84
CA SER A 181 -0.33 24.36 -6.76
C SER A 181 -1.04 24.26 -5.41
N GLU A 182 -1.82 25.31 -5.06
CA GLU A 182 -2.73 25.23 -3.91
C GLU A 182 -3.75 24.09 -4.06
N THR A 183 -4.17 23.78 -5.28
CA THR A 183 -5.06 22.65 -5.58
C THR A 183 -4.46 21.33 -5.10
N CYS A 184 -3.18 21.12 -5.34
CA CYS A 184 -2.48 19.92 -4.86
C CYS A 184 -2.37 19.91 -3.32
N LEU A 185 -2.04 21.04 -2.70
CA LEU A 185 -1.96 21.15 -1.25
C LEU A 185 -3.33 20.86 -0.60
N TYR A 186 -4.41 21.41 -1.13
CA TYR A 186 -5.76 21.12 -0.63
C TYR A 186 -6.14 19.65 -0.84
N TYR A 187 -5.75 19.05 -1.97
CA TYR A 187 -5.94 17.62 -2.20
C TYR A 187 -5.25 16.78 -1.11
N ILE A 188 -3.99 17.07 -0.82
CA ILE A 188 -3.22 16.42 0.25
C ILE A 188 -3.89 16.68 1.61
N GLY A 189 -4.37 17.88 1.87
CA GLY A 189 -5.11 18.23 3.09
C GLY A 189 -6.36 17.39 3.29
N GLY A 190 -7.11 17.13 2.22
CA GLY A 190 -8.27 16.23 2.24
C GLY A 190 -7.87 14.77 2.54
N ILE A 191 -6.81 14.27 1.91
CA ILE A 191 -6.26 12.93 2.19
C ILE A 191 -5.87 12.80 3.67
N ILE A 192 -5.11 13.74 4.22
CA ILE A 192 -4.67 13.72 5.64
C ILE A 192 -5.86 13.81 6.59
N LYS A 193 -6.82 14.69 6.32
CA LYS A 193 -8.03 14.84 7.13
C LYS A 193 -8.82 13.54 7.24
N HIS A 194 -9.03 12.85 6.13
CA HIS A 194 -9.85 11.65 6.04
C HIS A 194 -9.05 10.34 6.13
N ALA A 195 -7.73 10.41 6.40
CA ALA A 195 -6.84 9.25 6.32
C ALA A 195 -7.29 8.05 7.17
N LYS A 196 -7.84 8.31 8.36
CA LYS A 196 -8.32 7.22 9.24
C LYS A 196 -9.54 6.51 8.66
N ALA A 197 -10.48 7.23 8.08
CA ALA A 197 -11.62 6.63 7.36
C ALA A 197 -11.15 5.91 6.09
N LEU A 198 -10.19 6.50 5.37
CA LEU A 198 -9.59 5.88 4.18
C LEU A 198 -8.91 4.55 4.50
N ASN A 199 -8.32 4.40 5.70
CA ASN A 199 -7.66 3.15 6.10
C ASN A 199 -8.60 1.93 6.01
N ALA A 200 -9.90 2.08 6.21
CA ALA A 200 -10.83 0.98 6.01
C ALA A 200 -10.81 0.42 4.58
N PHE A 201 -10.55 1.25 3.56
CA PHE A 201 -10.45 0.84 2.16
C PHE A 201 -9.03 0.59 1.68
N THR A 202 -8.06 1.37 2.17
CA THR A 202 -6.66 1.31 1.74
C THR A 202 -5.85 0.26 2.47
N ASN A 203 -6.27 -0.10 3.69
CA ASN A 203 -5.63 -1.08 4.59
C ASN A 203 -6.70 -2.00 5.19
N PRO A 204 -7.38 -2.82 4.35
CA PRO A 204 -8.64 -3.43 4.69
C PRO A 204 -8.53 -4.78 5.41
N SER A 205 -7.33 -5.18 5.82
CA SER A 205 -7.10 -6.45 6.51
C SER A 205 -6.56 -6.24 7.92
N THR A 206 -6.78 -7.21 8.82
CA THR A 206 -6.15 -7.21 10.14
C THR A 206 -4.62 -7.28 10.03
N ASN A 207 -4.11 -7.89 8.97
CA ASN A 207 -2.68 -7.98 8.68
C ASN A 207 -2.08 -6.63 8.20
N SER A 208 -2.87 -5.74 7.63
CA SER A 208 -2.45 -4.39 7.22
C SER A 208 -1.80 -3.62 8.38
N TYR A 209 -2.32 -3.77 9.57
CA TYR A 209 -1.86 -3.06 10.78
C TYR A 209 -0.65 -3.71 11.45
N LYS A 210 -0.24 -4.90 10.99
CA LYS A 210 1.07 -5.49 11.31
C LYS A 210 2.19 -4.90 10.44
N ARG A 211 1.84 -4.35 9.27
CA ARG A 211 2.74 -3.54 8.42
C ARG A 211 2.84 -2.11 8.93
N LEU A 212 1.73 -1.46 9.28
CA LEU A 212 1.67 -0.06 9.69
C LEU A 212 2.18 0.15 11.12
N ILE A 213 3.44 -0.21 11.36
CA ILE A 213 4.14 -0.04 12.63
C ILE A 213 5.45 0.72 12.42
N PRO A 214 5.90 1.54 13.38
CA PRO A 214 7.17 2.27 13.29
C PRO A 214 8.37 1.32 13.13
N GLY A 215 9.41 1.76 12.41
CA GLY A 215 10.69 1.05 12.31
C GLY A 215 10.83 0.04 11.16
N PHE A 216 9.80 -0.10 10.29
CA PHE A 216 9.83 -0.99 9.13
C PHE A 216 9.48 -0.27 7.81
N GLU A 217 9.91 0.98 7.69
CA GLU A 217 9.67 1.85 6.52
C GLU A 217 8.18 2.06 6.20
N ALA A 218 7.28 1.73 7.12
CA ALA A 218 5.86 1.97 6.99
C ALA A 218 5.51 3.43 7.36
N PRO A 219 4.76 4.14 6.50
CA PRO A 219 4.46 5.55 6.69
C PRO A 219 3.27 5.72 7.65
N VAL A 220 3.51 5.65 8.94
CA VAL A 220 2.46 5.76 9.97
C VAL A 220 2.06 7.19 10.32
N LEU A 221 2.94 8.18 10.07
CA LEU A 221 2.72 9.57 10.40
C LEU A 221 2.01 10.30 9.27
N LEU A 222 0.89 10.93 9.57
CA LEU A 222 0.07 11.69 8.61
C LEU A 222 0.69 13.06 8.35
N ALA A 223 1.75 13.07 7.58
CA ALA A 223 2.48 14.24 7.15
C ALA A 223 2.74 14.20 5.65
N TYR A 224 3.14 15.33 5.06
CA TYR A 224 3.59 15.38 3.67
C TYR A 224 4.99 15.98 3.56
N SER A 225 5.76 15.52 2.57
CA SER A 225 7.11 16.00 2.30
C SER A 225 7.57 15.67 0.88
N ALA A 226 8.38 16.55 0.29
CA ALA A 226 9.06 16.32 -0.98
C ALA A 226 10.39 15.55 -0.85
N ARG A 227 10.92 15.41 0.36
CA ARG A 227 12.28 14.89 0.60
C ARG A 227 12.35 13.67 1.49
N ASN A 228 11.23 13.34 2.13
CA ASN A 228 11.19 12.35 3.19
C ASN A 228 10.28 11.17 2.81
N ARG A 229 10.85 9.96 2.74
CA ARG A 229 10.11 8.72 2.47
C ARG A 229 9.33 8.21 3.69
N SER A 230 9.58 8.74 4.88
CA SER A 230 8.84 8.36 6.10
C SER A 230 7.48 9.06 6.21
N ALA A 231 7.21 10.11 5.41
CA ALA A 231 5.90 10.76 5.35
C ALA A 231 4.86 9.88 4.64
N SER A 232 3.63 9.87 5.14
CA SER A 232 2.51 9.14 4.52
C SER A 232 2.09 9.69 3.16
N CYS A 233 2.35 10.98 2.91
CA CYS A 233 2.16 11.62 1.63
C CYS A 233 3.49 12.19 1.13
N ARG A 234 4.08 11.54 0.13
CA ARG A 234 5.32 11.99 -0.50
C ARG A 234 5.02 12.73 -1.80
N ILE A 235 5.84 13.75 -2.08
CA ILE A 235 5.82 14.47 -3.36
C ILE A 235 7.06 14.05 -4.15
N PRO A 236 6.92 13.18 -5.16
CA PRO A 236 8.06 12.75 -5.96
C PRO A 236 8.64 13.90 -6.77
N TYR A 237 9.97 13.92 -6.89
CA TYR A 237 10.63 14.86 -7.77
C TYR A 237 10.16 14.71 -9.22
N SER A 238 9.91 15.81 -9.89
CA SER A 238 9.67 15.85 -11.31
C SER A 238 10.20 17.14 -11.91
N GLY A 239 11.00 17.00 -12.95
CA GLY A 239 11.50 18.14 -13.75
C GLY A 239 10.46 18.71 -14.72
N SER A 240 9.26 18.13 -14.78
CA SER A 240 8.17 18.56 -15.67
C SER A 240 6.90 18.86 -14.89
N PRO A 241 6.18 19.94 -15.22
CA PRO A 241 4.85 20.19 -14.65
C PRO A 241 3.87 19.03 -14.82
N LYS A 242 3.97 18.28 -15.92
CA LYS A 242 3.12 17.11 -16.19
C LYS A 242 3.36 15.94 -15.23
N GLY A 243 4.53 15.88 -14.59
CA GLY A 243 4.86 14.82 -13.65
C GLY A 243 4.52 15.18 -12.19
N LYS A 244 3.98 16.37 -11.91
CA LYS A 244 3.60 16.76 -10.54
C LYS A 244 2.42 15.94 -10.06
N ARG A 245 2.61 15.26 -8.92
CA ARG A 245 1.69 14.31 -8.32
C ARG A 245 1.95 14.18 -6.82
N CYS A 246 1.03 13.65 -6.09
CA CYS A 246 1.26 13.15 -4.73
C CYS A 246 1.29 11.62 -4.74
N GLU A 247 2.06 11.04 -3.84
CA GLU A 247 2.18 9.61 -3.59
C GLU A 247 1.66 9.32 -2.18
N ILE A 248 0.59 8.54 -2.09
CA ILE A 248 0.04 8.08 -0.82
C ILE A 248 0.65 6.72 -0.51
N ARG A 249 1.37 6.61 0.61
CA ARG A 249 2.24 5.48 0.91
C ARG A 249 1.68 4.46 1.89
N PHE A 250 0.61 4.80 2.64
CA PHE A 250 0.00 3.86 3.60
C PHE A 250 -0.82 2.74 2.96
N PRO A 251 -1.43 2.85 1.76
CA PRO A 251 -2.18 1.75 1.17
C PRO A 251 -1.35 0.48 1.01
N ASP A 252 -2.02 -0.67 1.06
CA ASP A 252 -1.43 -1.98 0.75
C ASP A 252 -2.25 -2.74 -0.30
N ALA A 253 -1.66 -3.80 -0.85
CA ALA A 253 -2.21 -4.50 -2.00
C ALA A 253 -3.37 -5.46 -1.66
N THR A 254 -3.80 -5.58 -0.40
CA THR A 254 -5.07 -6.25 -0.05
C THR A 254 -6.28 -5.37 -0.35
N ALA A 255 -6.07 -4.08 -0.57
CA ALA A 255 -7.11 -3.14 -0.93
C ALA A 255 -7.82 -3.54 -2.23
N ASN A 256 -9.15 -3.38 -2.25
CA ASN A 256 -9.89 -3.34 -3.50
C ASN A 256 -9.56 -2.04 -4.23
N PRO A 257 -8.84 -2.07 -5.38
CA PRO A 257 -8.33 -0.85 -6.01
C PRO A 257 -9.46 0.09 -6.48
N TYR A 258 -10.60 -0.45 -6.87
CA TYR A 258 -11.75 0.37 -7.29
C TYR A 258 -12.29 1.21 -6.12
N LEU A 259 -12.43 0.60 -4.93
CA LEU A 259 -12.90 1.29 -3.73
C LEU A 259 -11.83 2.23 -3.19
N ALA A 260 -10.59 1.76 -3.04
CA ALA A 260 -9.50 2.53 -2.46
C ALA A 260 -9.15 3.78 -3.28
N PHE A 261 -8.99 3.64 -4.61
CA PHE A 261 -8.66 4.77 -5.48
C PHE A 261 -9.80 5.79 -5.52
N THR A 262 -11.05 5.31 -5.60
CA THR A 262 -12.21 6.19 -5.57
C THR A 262 -12.31 6.92 -4.23
N ALA A 263 -12.15 6.24 -3.11
CA ALA A 263 -12.20 6.86 -1.78
C ALA A 263 -11.10 7.92 -1.58
N MET A 264 -9.86 7.63 -2.01
CA MET A 264 -8.76 8.60 -1.96
C MET A 264 -9.05 9.82 -2.84
N MET A 265 -9.54 9.64 -4.05
CA MET A 265 -9.95 10.76 -4.90
C MET A 265 -11.04 11.60 -4.25
N MET A 266 -12.06 10.99 -3.66
CA MET A 266 -13.16 11.68 -2.98
C MET A 266 -12.66 12.50 -1.79
N ALA A 267 -11.71 11.96 -1.00
CA ALA A 267 -11.07 12.69 0.09
C ALA A 267 -10.28 13.90 -0.43
N GLY A 268 -9.50 13.74 -1.50
CA GLY A 268 -8.78 14.83 -2.13
C GLY A 268 -9.70 15.92 -2.69
N LEU A 269 -10.81 15.53 -3.33
CA LEU A 269 -11.81 16.47 -3.84
C LEU A 269 -12.49 17.24 -2.70
N ASP A 270 -12.80 16.58 -1.57
CA ASP A 270 -13.30 17.26 -0.37
C ASP A 270 -12.32 18.31 0.13
N GLY A 271 -11.02 17.97 0.13
CA GLY A 271 -9.96 18.90 0.49
C GLY A 271 -9.92 20.14 -0.39
N ILE A 272 -10.02 19.96 -1.72
CA ILE A 272 -10.04 21.08 -2.68
C ILE A 272 -11.31 21.94 -2.50
N GLN A 273 -12.49 21.31 -2.42
CA GLN A 273 -13.77 22.00 -2.30
C GLN A 273 -13.86 22.84 -1.01
N ASN A 274 -13.31 22.33 0.08
CA ASN A 274 -13.34 22.99 1.40
C ASN A 274 -12.05 23.75 1.73
N LYS A 275 -11.08 23.83 0.79
CA LYS A 275 -9.77 24.48 0.96
C LYS A 275 -9.03 24.03 2.23
N ILE A 276 -8.98 22.71 2.43
CA ILE A 276 -8.33 22.12 3.60
C ILE A 276 -6.82 22.11 3.37
N HIS A 277 -6.11 22.96 4.08
CA HIS A 277 -4.65 23.02 3.98
C HIS A 277 -4.02 21.92 4.86
N PRO A 278 -2.99 21.20 4.38
CA PRO A 278 -2.36 20.10 5.12
C PRO A 278 -1.44 20.52 6.26
N GLY A 279 -1.28 21.81 6.51
CA GLY A 279 -0.26 22.36 7.42
C GLY A 279 1.09 22.55 6.73
N ASP A 280 2.17 22.63 7.52
CA ASP A 280 3.52 22.79 7.00
C ASP A 280 4.12 21.43 6.59
N PRO A 281 4.97 21.40 5.55
CA PRO A 281 5.65 20.16 5.14
C PRO A 281 6.66 19.72 6.22
N MET A 282 6.80 18.42 6.39
CA MET A 282 7.75 17.82 7.34
C MET A 282 8.95 17.21 6.59
N ASP A 283 9.97 18.03 6.35
CA ASP A 283 11.19 17.62 5.60
C ASP A 283 12.27 16.96 6.50
N LYS A 284 11.99 16.77 7.80
CA LYS A 284 12.86 16.03 8.73
C LYS A 284 12.64 14.52 8.56
N ASP A 285 13.63 13.72 8.90
CA ASP A 285 13.44 12.29 9.00
C ASP A 285 12.51 11.97 10.18
N LEU A 286 11.31 11.47 9.86
CA LEU A 286 10.27 11.22 10.85
C LEU A 286 10.56 9.98 11.72
N TYR A 287 11.49 9.11 11.29
CA TYR A 287 11.89 7.95 12.10
C TYR A 287 12.82 8.35 13.27
N ASP A 288 13.56 9.45 13.12
CA ASP A 288 14.54 9.94 14.11
C ASP A 288 14.01 11.13 14.94
N LEU A 289 12.72 11.48 14.82
CA LEU A 289 12.15 12.60 15.58
C LEU A 289 12.07 12.28 17.08
N PRO A 290 12.38 13.26 17.95
CA PRO A 290 12.14 13.13 19.38
C PRO A 290 10.65 12.85 19.67
N ALA A 291 10.39 12.06 20.72
CA ALA A 291 9.03 11.67 21.11
C ALA A 291 8.10 12.90 21.34
N GLU A 292 8.64 14.02 21.80
CA GLU A 292 7.89 15.26 22.01
C GLU A 292 7.42 15.90 20.69
N GLU A 293 8.24 15.83 19.62
CA GLU A 293 7.85 16.32 18.29
C GLU A 293 6.87 15.34 17.61
N LEU A 294 7.02 14.04 17.83
CA LEU A 294 6.11 13.01 17.31
C LEU A 294 4.71 13.08 17.92
N ALA A 295 4.59 13.43 19.20
CA ALA A 295 3.31 13.46 19.93
C ALA A 295 2.27 14.42 19.30
N GLY A 296 2.72 15.42 18.53
CA GLY A 296 1.86 16.36 17.83
C GLY A 296 1.44 15.96 16.40
N VAL A 297 2.03 14.90 15.85
CA VAL A 297 1.76 14.46 14.47
C VAL A 297 0.68 13.38 14.47
N PRO A 298 -0.44 13.59 13.76
CA PRO A 298 -1.48 12.56 13.68
C PRO A 298 -0.96 11.30 12.97
N THR A 299 -1.53 10.15 13.34
CA THR A 299 -1.14 8.85 12.79
C THR A 299 -2.29 8.20 12.03
N VAL A 300 -1.96 7.26 11.13
CA VAL A 300 -2.91 6.27 10.59
C VAL A 300 -3.51 5.44 11.72
N CYS A 301 -4.57 4.66 11.43
CA CYS A 301 -5.17 3.76 12.40
C CYS A 301 -4.17 2.69 12.87
N GLY A 302 -4.32 2.23 14.12
CA GLY A 302 -3.53 1.15 14.70
C GLY A 302 -4.14 -0.24 14.51
N SER A 303 -5.42 -0.31 14.09
CA SER A 303 -6.13 -1.56 13.88
C SER A 303 -7.21 -1.43 12.80
N LEU A 304 -7.65 -2.57 12.25
CA LEU A 304 -8.80 -2.58 11.34
C LEU A 304 -10.08 -2.11 12.05
N ARG A 305 -10.22 -2.42 13.35
CA ARG A 305 -11.32 -1.93 14.18
C ARG A 305 -11.38 -0.40 14.20
N ASP A 306 -10.24 0.24 14.46
CA ASP A 306 -10.16 1.72 14.48
C ASP A 306 -10.52 2.31 13.11
N ALA A 307 -10.07 1.67 12.03
CA ALA A 307 -10.35 2.12 10.67
C ALA A 307 -11.84 2.04 10.31
N VAL A 308 -12.50 0.93 10.66
CA VAL A 308 -13.94 0.76 10.43
C VAL A 308 -14.76 1.74 11.27
N GLN A 309 -14.38 1.97 12.53
CA GLN A 309 -15.01 2.99 13.38
C GLN A 309 -14.79 4.41 12.84
N ALA A 310 -13.61 4.70 12.31
CA ALA A 310 -13.33 5.99 11.69
C ALA A 310 -14.14 6.20 10.40
N LEU A 311 -14.32 5.16 9.59
CA LEU A 311 -15.18 5.20 8.41
C LEU A 311 -16.64 5.45 8.77
N ASP A 312 -17.13 4.82 9.83
CA ASP A 312 -18.50 5.04 10.32
C ASP A 312 -18.73 6.49 10.74
N ALA A 313 -17.75 7.08 11.43
CA ALA A 313 -17.81 8.45 11.92
C ALA A 313 -17.57 9.53 10.84
N ASP A 314 -16.85 9.20 9.76
CA ASP A 314 -16.41 10.14 8.72
C ASP A 314 -16.63 9.57 7.32
N ARG A 315 -17.90 9.48 6.90
CA ARG A 315 -18.31 8.90 5.60
C ARG A 315 -18.93 9.91 4.63
N ASP A 316 -19.25 11.11 5.06
CA ASP A 316 -20.03 12.06 4.25
C ASP A 316 -19.29 12.51 2.99
N PHE A 317 -17.97 12.62 3.03
CA PHE A 317 -17.17 12.99 1.85
C PHE A 317 -17.27 11.94 0.73
N LEU A 318 -17.49 10.68 1.06
CA LEU A 318 -17.64 9.57 0.11
C LEU A 318 -18.98 9.60 -0.62
N LYS A 319 -20.03 10.13 0.03
CA LYS A 319 -21.40 10.14 -0.51
C LYS A 319 -21.69 11.26 -1.49
N LYS A 320 -20.79 12.25 -1.60
CA LYS A 320 -20.96 13.35 -2.54
C LYS A 320 -21.14 12.82 -3.97
N GLY A 321 -22.15 13.34 -4.67
CA GLY A 321 -22.48 12.91 -6.03
C GLY A 321 -22.94 11.46 -6.13
N ASP A 322 -23.45 10.88 -5.06
CA ASP A 322 -23.90 9.48 -4.98
C ASP A 322 -22.82 8.46 -5.41
N VAL A 323 -21.53 8.80 -5.17
CA VAL A 323 -20.40 7.94 -5.51
C VAL A 323 -20.43 6.67 -4.67
N PHE A 324 -20.45 6.81 -3.34
CA PHE A 324 -20.78 5.74 -2.41
C PHE A 324 -22.19 5.98 -1.84
N THR A 325 -22.85 4.90 -1.45
CA THR A 325 -24.14 4.95 -0.75
C THR A 325 -23.96 4.41 0.68
N ASP A 326 -24.83 4.81 1.60
CA ASP A 326 -24.78 4.27 2.96
C ASP A 326 -24.93 2.73 2.95
N ASP A 327 -25.82 2.19 2.15
CA ASP A 327 -25.98 0.73 1.98
C ASP A 327 -24.67 0.03 1.54
N ALA A 328 -23.93 0.61 0.60
CA ALA A 328 -22.64 0.05 0.15
C ALA A 328 -21.57 0.14 1.23
N ILE A 329 -21.54 1.25 1.98
CA ILE A 329 -20.59 1.44 3.09
C ILE A 329 -20.92 0.49 4.24
N ASP A 330 -22.19 0.40 4.64
CA ASP A 330 -22.64 -0.45 5.73
C ASP A 330 -22.38 -1.92 5.41
N GLY A 331 -22.75 -2.40 4.22
CA GLY A 331 -22.46 -3.76 3.79
C GLY A 331 -20.94 -4.07 3.72
N TYR A 332 -20.12 -3.11 3.34
CA TYR A 332 -18.67 -3.26 3.41
C TYR A 332 -18.15 -3.36 4.85
N MET A 333 -18.67 -2.52 5.74
CA MET A 333 -18.29 -2.52 7.16
C MET A 333 -18.69 -3.82 7.84
N ASP A 334 -19.87 -4.38 7.54
CA ASP A 334 -20.34 -5.65 8.10
C ASP A 334 -19.35 -6.78 7.78
N LEU A 335 -18.87 -6.88 6.54
CA LEU A 335 -17.83 -7.85 6.16
C LEU A 335 -16.54 -7.65 6.98
N LYS A 336 -16.14 -6.40 7.24
CA LYS A 336 -14.94 -6.12 8.02
C LYS A 336 -15.11 -6.42 9.51
N TRP A 337 -16.28 -6.20 10.06
CA TRP A 337 -16.59 -6.60 11.44
C TRP A 337 -16.52 -8.12 11.65
N GLU A 338 -16.93 -8.90 10.66
CA GLU A 338 -16.78 -10.37 10.71
C GLU A 338 -15.29 -10.78 10.74
N GLU A 339 -14.45 -10.17 9.87
CA GLU A 339 -13.00 -10.42 9.87
C GLU A 339 -12.34 -10.04 11.21
N ILE A 340 -12.73 -8.87 11.77
CA ILE A 340 -12.21 -8.39 13.08
C ILE A 340 -12.61 -9.38 14.18
N TYR A 341 -13.86 -9.79 14.23
CA TYR A 341 -14.36 -10.73 15.23
C TYR A 341 -13.58 -12.05 15.17
N ASN A 342 -13.44 -12.62 13.99
CA ASN A 342 -12.73 -13.88 13.80
C ASN A 342 -11.27 -13.79 14.23
N PHE A 343 -10.58 -12.70 13.87
CA PHE A 343 -9.19 -12.49 14.24
C PHE A 343 -9.01 -12.31 15.76
N GLU A 344 -9.82 -11.46 16.40
CA GLU A 344 -9.67 -11.10 17.81
C GLU A 344 -10.05 -12.25 18.77
N HIS A 345 -10.83 -13.23 18.32
CA HIS A 345 -11.25 -14.38 19.13
C HIS A 345 -10.50 -15.68 18.81
N THR A 346 -9.48 -15.60 17.94
CA THR A 346 -8.63 -16.74 17.63
C THR A 346 -7.32 -16.64 18.42
N PRO A 347 -7.03 -17.58 19.34
CA PRO A 347 -5.77 -17.58 20.09
C PRO A 347 -4.57 -17.66 19.14
N HIS A 348 -3.54 -16.87 19.43
CA HIS A 348 -2.32 -16.81 18.64
C HIS A 348 -1.14 -17.43 19.39
N PRO A 349 -0.19 -18.13 18.71
CA PRO A 349 0.98 -18.74 19.37
C PRO A 349 1.79 -17.80 20.27
N VAL A 350 1.86 -16.51 19.94
CA VAL A 350 2.56 -15.52 20.77
C VAL A 350 1.94 -15.36 22.16
N GLU A 351 0.63 -15.56 22.32
CA GLU A 351 -0.06 -15.47 23.61
C GLU A 351 0.33 -16.62 24.51
N PHE A 352 0.54 -17.82 23.96
CA PHE A 352 1.08 -18.96 24.70
C PHE A 352 2.49 -18.67 25.20
N MET A 353 3.34 -18.06 24.36
CA MET A 353 4.69 -17.66 24.77
C MET A 353 4.67 -16.62 25.91
N MET A 354 3.71 -15.68 25.90
CA MET A 354 3.62 -14.60 26.86
C MET A 354 2.90 -15.00 28.16
N TYR A 355 1.87 -15.83 28.08
CA TYR A 355 0.89 -15.98 29.18
C TYR A 355 0.67 -17.41 29.66
N TYR A 356 1.19 -18.45 29.00
CA TYR A 356 0.89 -19.84 29.35
C TYR A 356 1.23 -20.21 30.80
N SER A 357 2.28 -19.62 31.35
CA SER A 357 2.75 -19.88 32.70
C SER A 357 2.42 -18.76 33.71
N SER A 358 1.52 -17.85 33.37
CA SER A 358 1.09 -16.75 34.24
C SER A 358 0.08 -17.22 35.30
#